data_ac90341219fff407fc3265bd55ff24b4
#
_entry.id   ac90341219fff407fc3265bd55ff24b4
#
_cell.length_a   1.000
_cell.length_b   1.000
_cell.length_c   1.000
_cell.angle_alpha   90.00
_cell.angle_beta   90.00
_cell.angle_gamma   90.00
#
_symmetry.space_group_name_H-M   'P 1'
#
loop_
_entity.id
_entity.type
_entity.pdbx_description
1 polymer ?
#
loop_
_entity_poly.entity_id
_entity_poly.type
_entity_poly.pdbx_seq_one_letter_code
_entity_poly.pdbx_strand_id
1 'polypeptide(L)'
;IMSFTQEYQKKLTTADEAVKVVKSGDRLEYGWCVTTPVALDEALAKRMPDLENIQIHGGIVMRPLAITQIENPADHFTWNSWHMGGLERKWINEGFSFYAPIRYSELPSYYRDCLPGTDVVMMQVAPMDAHGYFNFGPSASHTAAMLEKAKCVIVEVNENMPRCLGGFEEGIHISKVDMIVEGNNPAIDELGGGGAATEVDQAVARLIVDQIPDGACLQLGIGGMPNAVGSLIAESDLKDLGVHTEMYVDAFVDIAKAGKITGAHKNIDRYRQTYAFAAGTKKLYDYLNDNPECMSAPVDYTNSIATISSIDNFISINNAVDVDLYGQISAESSGIRQISGAGGQLDFVMGAYLSKGGKSFVCLSSTFTNKKGETFSRILPTLHNGSVVTDTRSNAHYIVTEYGMANLKGKSTWERAEALINIAHPDFRDQLIKDAETAHIWRRSNK
;
A
#
# COMPACT_ATOMS: atom_id res chain seq x y z
N ILE A 1 4.23 13.70 -40.99
CA ILE A 1 3.93 13.25 -39.62
C ILE A 1 5.02 12.26 -39.26
N MET A 2 5.75 12.56 -38.14
CA MET A 2 6.79 11.67 -37.63
C MET A 2 6.15 10.38 -37.10
N SER A 3 6.76 9.22 -37.40
CA SER A 3 6.30 7.94 -36.82
C SER A 3 6.69 7.87 -35.32
N PHE A 4 5.99 7.05 -34.53
CA PHE A 4 6.34 6.85 -33.12
C PHE A 4 7.77 6.34 -32.94
N THR A 5 8.25 5.50 -33.85
CA THR A 5 9.65 5.04 -33.85
C THR A 5 10.64 6.17 -34.07
N GLN A 6 10.34 7.09 -34.98
CA GLN A 6 11.20 8.26 -35.22
C GLN A 6 11.19 9.22 -34.02
N GLU A 7 10.01 9.42 -33.40
CA GLU A 7 9.89 10.24 -32.19
C GLU A 7 10.64 9.61 -31.02
N TYR A 8 10.55 8.29 -30.86
CA TYR A 8 11.30 7.54 -29.86
C TYR A 8 12.81 7.76 -30.00
N GLN A 9 13.34 7.58 -31.20
CA GLN A 9 14.78 7.77 -31.48
C GLN A 9 15.23 9.23 -31.22
N LYS A 10 14.38 10.19 -31.51
CA LYS A 10 14.68 11.62 -31.25
C LYS A 10 14.75 11.92 -29.74
N LYS A 11 13.94 11.26 -28.92
CA LYS A 11 13.87 11.47 -27.47
C LYS A 11 14.80 10.55 -26.68
N LEU A 12 15.35 9.52 -27.32
CA LEU A 12 16.26 8.58 -26.71
C LEU A 12 17.58 9.24 -26.32
N THR A 13 17.98 9.07 -25.08
CA THR A 13 19.23 9.61 -24.54
C THR A 13 19.79 8.66 -23.48
N THR A 14 20.97 8.96 -22.96
CA THR A 14 21.55 8.23 -21.83
C THR A 14 21.01 8.76 -20.49
N ALA A 15 21.10 7.96 -19.46
CA ALA A 15 20.71 8.41 -18.11
C ALA A 15 21.57 9.59 -17.65
N ASP A 16 22.88 9.56 -17.90
CA ASP A 16 23.79 10.66 -17.53
C ASP A 16 23.43 11.97 -18.23
N GLU A 17 23.01 11.94 -19.49
CA GLU A 17 22.54 13.13 -20.20
C GLU A 17 21.18 13.60 -19.70
N ALA A 18 20.26 12.67 -19.47
CA ALA A 18 18.89 13.02 -19.02
C ALA A 18 18.89 13.76 -17.68
N VAL A 19 19.67 13.32 -16.71
CA VAL A 19 19.70 13.92 -15.37
C VAL A 19 20.35 15.31 -15.31
N LYS A 20 20.99 15.77 -16.39
CA LYS A 20 21.54 17.13 -16.48
C LYS A 20 20.46 18.21 -16.38
N VAL A 21 19.21 17.88 -16.64
CA VAL A 21 18.08 18.81 -16.53
C VAL A 21 17.77 19.18 -15.07
N VAL A 22 18.15 18.35 -14.11
CA VAL A 22 17.92 18.58 -12.68
C VAL A 22 18.79 19.72 -12.17
N LYS A 23 18.18 20.67 -11.46
CA LYS A 23 18.82 21.85 -10.89
C LYS A 23 18.58 21.92 -9.39
N SER A 24 19.46 22.60 -8.66
CA SER A 24 19.24 22.91 -7.25
C SER A 24 17.89 23.59 -7.04
N GLY A 25 17.16 23.17 -6.01
CA GLY A 25 15.83 23.65 -5.70
C GLY A 25 14.68 22.92 -6.41
N ASP A 26 14.98 21.98 -7.31
CA ASP A 26 13.95 21.24 -8.05
C ASP A 26 13.14 20.30 -7.16
N ARG A 27 11.89 20.07 -7.58
CA ARG A 27 11.00 19.05 -7.05
C ARG A 27 10.98 17.88 -8.01
N LEU A 28 11.39 16.71 -7.51
CA LEU A 28 11.48 15.48 -8.29
C LEU A 28 10.43 14.46 -7.84
N GLU A 29 10.01 13.63 -8.77
CA GLU A 29 9.22 12.43 -8.50
C GLU A 29 10.02 11.20 -8.90
N TYR A 30 10.01 10.19 -8.02
CA TYR A 30 10.78 8.95 -8.17
C TYR A 30 9.89 7.72 -8.44
N GLY A 31 8.80 7.89 -9.20
CA GLY A 31 7.85 6.82 -9.45
C GLY A 31 7.16 6.35 -8.16
N TRP A 32 6.73 5.10 -8.16
CA TRP A 32 6.04 4.50 -7.02
C TRP A 32 6.36 3.01 -6.93
N CYS A 33 6.78 2.55 -5.76
CA CYS A 33 7.05 1.13 -5.50
C CYS A 33 8.01 0.54 -6.56
N VAL A 34 7.57 -0.42 -7.35
CA VAL A 34 8.41 -1.11 -8.36
C VAL A 34 8.79 -0.24 -9.56
N THR A 35 8.18 0.91 -9.75
CA THR A 35 8.53 1.83 -10.85
C THR A 35 9.57 2.87 -10.47
N THR A 36 10.12 2.81 -9.26
CA THR A 36 11.25 3.65 -8.85
C THR A 36 12.43 3.46 -9.83
N PRO A 37 13.02 4.56 -10.38
CA PRO A 37 14.05 4.45 -11.40
C PRO A 37 15.31 3.78 -10.88
N VAL A 38 16.07 3.13 -11.76
CA VAL A 38 17.35 2.47 -11.45
C VAL A 38 18.51 3.20 -12.12
N ALA A 39 18.55 3.22 -13.44
CA ALA A 39 19.63 3.87 -14.18
C ALA A 39 19.64 5.37 -13.98
N LEU A 40 18.47 6.00 -13.93
CA LEU A 40 18.34 7.44 -13.65
C LEU A 40 18.77 7.78 -12.22
N ASP A 41 18.44 6.92 -11.25
CA ASP A 41 18.90 7.07 -9.87
C ASP A 41 20.42 7.00 -9.76
N GLU A 42 21.06 6.02 -10.39
CA GLU A 42 22.51 5.90 -10.44
C GLU A 42 23.18 7.11 -11.10
N ALA A 43 22.60 7.62 -12.19
CA ALA A 43 23.10 8.81 -12.87
C ALA A 43 22.92 10.08 -12.01
N LEU A 44 21.77 10.24 -11.37
CA LEU A 44 21.52 11.38 -10.49
C LEU A 44 22.45 11.38 -9.27
N ALA A 45 22.77 10.21 -8.73
CA ALA A 45 23.70 10.09 -7.60
C ALA A 45 25.08 10.68 -7.88
N LYS A 46 25.55 10.60 -9.13
CA LYS A 46 26.82 11.21 -9.54
C LYS A 46 26.78 12.73 -9.51
N ARG A 47 25.61 13.32 -9.75
CA ARG A 47 25.40 14.77 -9.75
C ARG A 47 24.94 15.35 -8.41
N MET A 48 24.33 14.51 -7.56
CA MET A 48 23.71 14.98 -6.33
C MET A 48 24.67 15.79 -5.41
N PRO A 49 25.99 15.45 -5.32
CA PRO A 49 26.91 16.25 -4.53
C PRO A 49 27.05 17.73 -4.99
N ASP A 50 26.72 18.02 -6.24
CA ASP A 50 26.74 19.39 -6.80
C ASP A 50 25.37 20.09 -6.73
N LEU A 51 24.37 19.44 -6.15
CA LEU A 51 23.00 19.92 -6.05
C LEU A 51 22.62 20.19 -4.59
N GLU A 52 21.75 21.17 -4.39
CA GLU A 52 21.26 21.58 -3.09
C GLU A 52 19.74 21.74 -3.10
N ASN A 53 19.12 21.53 -1.95
CA ASN A 53 17.69 21.75 -1.73
C ASN A 53 16.77 21.03 -2.74
N ILE A 54 17.11 19.80 -3.07
CA ILE A 54 16.25 18.94 -3.90
C ILE A 54 15.15 18.35 -3.03
N GLN A 55 13.90 18.41 -3.48
CA GLN A 55 12.74 17.80 -2.83
C GLN A 55 12.29 16.61 -3.67
N ILE A 56 12.32 15.40 -3.09
CA ILE A 56 11.94 14.17 -3.80
C ILE A 56 10.71 13.56 -3.13
N HIS A 57 9.70 13.19 -3.93
CA HIS A 57 8.60 12.35 -3.51
C HIS A 57 8.74 10.95 -4.07
N GLY A 58 8.32 9.99 -3.27
CA GLY A 58 8.24 8.57 -3.62
C GLY A 58 7.58 7.81 -2.49
N GLY A 59 7.76 6.51 -2.47
CA GLY A 59 7.26 5.67 -1.37
C GLY A 59 7.38 4.19 -1.67
N ILE A 60 7.34 3.41 -0.62
CA ILE A 60 7.48 1.95 -0.65
C ILE A 60 8.75 1.55 -1.42
N VAL A 61 9.87 2.13 -1.02
CA VAL A 61 11.16 1.85 -1.67
C VAL A 61 11.59 0.43 -1.32
N MET A 62 11.86 -0.38 -2.35
CA MET A 62 12.10 -1.82 -2.20
C MET A 62 13.58 -2.20 -2.30
N ARG A 63 14.44 -1.26 -2.71
CA ARG A 63 15.88 -1.45 -2.81
C ARG A 63 16.63 -0.20 -2.36
N PRO A 64 17.90 -0.30 -1.93
CA PRO A 64 18.72 0.88 -1.67
C PRO A 64 18.80 1.76 -2.91
N LEU A 65 18.61 3.08 -2.75
CA LEU A 65 18.76 4.05 -3.82
C LEU A 65 20.19 4.57 -3.87
N ALA A 66 20.72 4.77 -5.08
CA ALA A 66 22.07 5.26 -5.29
C ALA A 66 22.25 6.67 -4.68
N ILE A 67 21.24 7.54 -4.79
CA ILE A 67 21.29 8.89 -4.19
C ILE A 67 21.45 8.87 -2.66
N THR A 68 21.05 7.80 -2.00
CA THR A 68 21.17 7.66 -0.53
C THR A 68 22.53 7.13 -0.08
N GLN A 69 23.38 6.70 -1.01
CA GLN A 69 24.72 6.16 -0.75
C GLN A 69 25.82 7.21 -0.92
N ILE A 70 25.49 8.44 -1.29
CA ILE A 70 26.44 9.54 -1.38
C ILE A 70 26.86 10.01 0.03
N GLU A 71 27.91 10.81 0.10
CA GLU A 71 28.32 11.44 1.35
C GLU A 71 27.30 12.50 1.77
N ASN A 72 26.85 12.45 3.04
CA ASN A 72 25.91 13.43 3.64
C ASN A 72 24.65 13.71 2.80
N PRO A 73 23.80 12.71 2.51
CA PRO A 73 22.60 12.91 1.67
C PRO A 73 21.70 14.06 2.15
N ALA A 74 21.61 14.27 3.46
CA ALA A 74 20.78 15.32 4.08
C ALA A 74 21.20 16.74 3.68
N ASP A 75 22.43 16.93 3.23
CA ASP A 75 22.93 18.25 2.77
C ASP A 75 22.41 18.58 1.36
N HIS A 76 21.95 17.61 0.60
CA HIS A 76 21.62 17.74 -0.80
C HIS A 76 20.13 17.63 -1.10
N PHE A 77 19.44 16.66 -0.46
CA PHE A 77 18.03 16.44 -0.74
C PHE A 77 17.22 16.01 0.49
N THR A 78 15.91 16.17 0.37
CA THR A 78 14.92 15.64 1.29
C THR A 78 14.05 14.61 0.58
N TRP A 79 13.89 13.43 1.18
CA TRP A 79 12.99 12.39 0.73
C TRP A 79 11.65 12.52 1.46
N ASN A 80 10.59 12.83 0.74
CA ASN A 80 9.23 12.92 1.25
C ASN A 80 8.47 11.66 0.84
N SER A 81 8.22 10.78 1.79
CA SER A 81 7.60 9.49 1.51
C SER A 81 6.09 9.54 1.73
N TRP A 82 5.34 9.11 0.75
CA TRP A 82 3.90 8.90 0.89
C TRP A 82 3.55 7.65 1.69
N HIS A 83 4.47 6.70 1.80
CA HIS A 83 4.32 5.51 2.63
C HIS A 83 5.70 4.93 2.97
N MET A 84 5.98 4.79 4.26
CA MET A 84 7.30 4.37 4.74
C MET A 84 7.50 2.85 4.61
N GLY A 85 8.51 2.47 3.86
CA GLY A 85 9.08 1.12 3.88
C GLY A 85 10.23 0.98 4.88
N GLY A 86 10.85 -0.19 4.92
CA GLY A 86 11.95 -0.47 5.84
C GLY A 86 13.18 0.41 5.64
N LEU A 87 13.53 0.70 4.40
CA LEU A 87 14.64 1.59 4.04
C LEU A 87 14.34 3.04 4.42
N GLU A 88 13.13 3.50 4.13
CA GLU A 88 12.71 4.87 4.40
C GLU A 88 12.69 5.17 5.91
N ARG A 89 12.31 4.19 6.74
CA ARG A 89 12.42 4.30 8.21
C ARG A 89 13.87 4.49 8.67
N LYS A 90 14.80 3.79 8.03
CA LYS A 90 16.23 3.96 8.31
C LYS A 90 16.68 5.39 7.99
N TRP A 91 16.25 5.93 6.86
CA TRP A 91 16.61 7.28 6.43
C TRP A 91 16.02 8.38 7.31
N ILE A 92 14.93 8.13 8.03
CA ILE A 92 14.44 9.05 9.08
C ILE A 92 15.54 9.30 10.12
N ASN A 93 16.18 8.24 10.59
CA ASN A 93 17.25 8.36 11.59
C ASN A 93 18.52 9.02 11.03
N GLU A 94 18.69 8.98 9.71
CA GLU A 94 19.79 9.64 8.99
C GLU A 94 19.46 11.11 8.66
N GLY A 95 18.25 11.58 8.93
CA GLY A 95 17.85 12.98 8.89
C GLY A 95 17.40 13.52 7.55
N PHE A 96 17.21 12.68 6.52
CA PHE A 96 16.79 13.15 5.20
C PHE A 96 15.46 12.60 4.69
N SER A 97 14.82 11.70 5.43
CA SER A 97 13.50 11.16 5.05
C SER A 97 12.43 11.60 6.04
N PHE A 98 11.28 11.98 5.50
CA PHE A 98 10.11 12.42 6.25
C PHE A 98 8.85 11.79 5.68
N TYR A 99 7.93 11.40 6.57
CA TYR A 99 6.62 10.92 6.15
C TYR A 99 5.72 12.10 5.75
N ALA A 100 5.09 11.97 4.60
CA ALA A 100 4.07 12.91 4.14
C ALA A 100 2.68 12.27 4.34
N PRO A 101 1.91 12.67 5.36
CA PRO A 101 0.64 12.04 5.67
C PRO A 101 -0.38 12.19 4.56
N ILE A 102 -0.98 11.05 4.20
CA ILE A 102 -2.08 11.01 3.21
C ILE A 102 -3.13 9.98 3.62
N ARG A 103 -4.35 10.18 3.15
CA ARG A 103 -5.30 9.12 2.88
C ARG A 103 -5.18 8.80 1.39
N TYR A 104 -4.82 7.57 1.05
CA TYR A 104 -4.30 7.26 -0.28
C TYR A 104 -5.27 7.58 -1.43
N SER A 105 -6.58 7.45 -1.20
CA SER A 105 -7.59 7.85 -2.18
C SER A 105 -7.49 9.33 -2.60
N GLU A 106 -6.91 10.18 -1.76
CA GLU A 106 -6.78 11.62 -2.00
C GLU A 106 -5.49 12.01 -2.73
N LEU A 107 -4.54 11.10 -2.86
CA LEU A 107 -3.22 11.43 -3.40
C LEU A 107 -3.27 12.05 -4.81
N PRO A 108 -4.08 11.57 -5.76
CA PRO A 108 -4.23 12.25 -7.05
C PRO A 108 -4.66 13.71 -6.91
N SER A 109 -5.59 14.02 -6.00
CA SER A 109 -6.02 15.41 -5.76
C SER A 109 -4.91 16.27 -5.16
N TYR A 110 -4.00 15.70 -4.38
CA TYR A 110 -2.85 16.44 -3.85
C TYR A 110 -1.96 16.95 -4.98
N TYR A 111 -1.70 16.11 -5.98
CA TYR A 111 -0.93 16.53 -7.16
C TYR A 111 -1.66 17.57 -8.00
N ARG A 112 -2.97 17.43 -8.13
CA ARG A 112 -3.79 18.35 -8.94
C ARG A 112 -4.03 19.69 -8.27
N ASP A 113 -4.25 19.71 -6.96
CA ASP A 113 -4.83 20.86 -6.26
C ASP A 113 -3.97 21.41 -5.12
N CYS A 114 -3.08 20.63 -4.51
CA CYS A 114 -2.39 21.03 -3.28
C CYS A 114 -0.88 21.25 -3.46
N LEU A 115 -0.23 20.43 -4.29
CA LEU A 115 1.23 20.52 -4.48
C LEU A 115 1.60 21.53 -5.56
N PRO A 116 2.77 22.17 -5.43
CA PRO A 116 3.38 22.86 -6.57
C PRO A 116 3.63 21.88 -7.71
N GLY A 117 3.72 22.34 -8.94
CA GLY A 117 4.09 21.49 -10.07
C GLY A 117 5.44 20.81 -9.86
N THR A 118 5.60 19.63 -10.41
CA THR A 118 6.85 18.86 -10.38
C THR A 118 7.80 19.34 -11.47
N ASP A 119 9.07 19.53 -11.14
CA ASP A 119 10.06 19.93 -12.12
C ASP A 119 10.49 18.76 -13.00
N VAL A 120 10.81 17.61 -12.41
CA VAL A 120 11.25 16.43 -13.15
C VAL A 120 10.61 15.16 -12.57
N VAL A 121 9.98 14.38 -13.42
CA VAL A 121 9.52 13.02 -13.11
C VAL A 121 10.50 12.02 -13.71
N MET A 122 10.94 11.06 -12.90
CA MET A 122 11.75 9.93 -13.34
C MET A 122 11.09 8.65 -12.85
N MET A 123 10.78 7.74 -13.77
CA MET A 123 10.14 6.46 -13.42
C MET A 123 10.41 5.38 -14.45
N GLN A 124 10.36 4.13 -14.01
CA GLN A 124 10.37 3.00 -14.93
C GLN A 124 9.00 2.82 -15.60
N VAL A 125 9.02 2.38 -16.83
CA VAL A 125 7.84 2.04 -17.64
C VAL A 125 8.08 0.75 -18.42
N ALA A 126 7.00 0.11 -18.88
CA ALA A 126 7.06 -0.95 -19.86
C ALA A 126 7.49 -0.41 -21.24
N PRO A 127 8.01 -1.25 -22.16
CA PRO A 127 8.35 -0.83 -23.51
C PRO A 127 7.19 -0.16 -24.24
N MET A 128 7.49 0.79 -25.13
CA MET A 128 6.49 1.46 -25.95
C MET A 128 5.73 0.46 -26.83
N ASP A 129 4.41 0.56 -26.83
CA ASP A 129 3.55 -0.23 -27.70
C ASP A 129 3.50 0.31 -29.14
N ALA A 130 2.79 -0.39 -30.02
CA ALA A 130 2.63 -0.01 -31.42
C ALA A 130 1.89 1.33 -31.64
N HIS A 131 1.21 1.82 -30.60
CA HIS A 131 0.42 3.03 -30.63
C HIS A 131 1.10 4.22 -29.90
N GLY A 132 2.36 4.05 -29.49
CA GLY A 132 3.14 5.11 -28.86
C GLY A 132 2.92 5.26 -27.36
N TYR A 133 2.35 4.28 -26.67
CA TYR A 133 2.12 4.32 -25.24
C TYR A 133 3.18 3.53 -24.45
N PHE A 134 3.59 4.11 -23.33
CA PHE A 134 4.36 3.46 -22.28
C PHE A 134 3.42 3.11 -21.14
N ASN A 135 3.27 1.83 -20.83
CA ASN A 135 2.45 1.36 -19.72
C ASN A 135 3.16 1.60 -18.38
N PHE A 136 2.41 2.03 -17.36
CA PHE A 136 2.94 2.28 -16.02
C PHE A 136 3.30 1.01 -15.24
N GLY A 137 3.16 -0.17 -15.87
CA GLY A 137 3.35 -1.42 -15.16
C GLY A 137 2.34 -1.56 -14.01
N PRO A 138 2.74 -2.17 -12.88
CA PRO A 138 1.83 -2.42 -11.77
C PRO A 138 1.65 -1.20 -10.85
N SER A 139 1.76 0.02 -11.37
CA SER A 139 1.70 1.26 -10.57
C SER A 139 0.86 2.34 -11.25
N ALA A 140 -0.41 2.05 -11.55
CA ALA A 140 -1.35 3.10 -11.96
C ALA A 140 -1.46 4.14 -10.82
N SER A 141 -1.85 3.72 -9.62
CA SER A 141 -1.76 4.53 -8.41
C SER A 141 -2.16 6.01 -8.63
N HIS A 142 -1.23 6.92 -8.40
CA HIS A 142 -1.36 8.36 -8.63
C HIS A 142 -0.54 8.85 -9.84
N THR A 143 0.00 7.92 -10.62
CA THR A 143 1.00 8.24 -11.66
C THR A 143 0.46 9.21 -12.71
N ALA A 144 -0.75 9.03 -13.22
CA ALA A 144 -1.32 9.94 -14.21
C ALA A 144 -1.46 11.37 -13.65
N ALA A 145 -1.97 11.52 -12.43
CA ALA A 145 -2.10 12.82 -11.77
C ALA A 145 -0.73 13.48 -11.51
N MET A 146 0.26 12.67 -11.11
CA MET A 146 1.64 13.13 -10.92
C MET A 146 2.23 13.73 -12.20
N LEU A 147 1.92 13.15 -13.36
CA LEU A 147 2.43 13.57 -14.66
C LEU A 147 1.74 14.82 -15.21
N GLU A 148 0.50 15.12 -14.81
CA GLU A 148 -0.29 16.22 -15.39
C GLU A 148 0.39 17.60 -15.30
N LYS A 149 1.07 17.87 -14.19
CA LYS A 149 1.74 19.16 -13.94
C LYS A 149 3.28 19.07 -13.98
N ALA A 150 3.83 17.98 -14.49
CA ALA A 150 5.26 17.80 -14.62
C ALA A 150 5.82 18.67 -15.75
N LYS A 151 6.89 19.40 -15.49
CA LYS A 151 7.57 20.22 -16.49
C LYS A 151 8.46 19.39 -17.42
N CYS A 152 9.05 18.31 -16.88
CA CYS A 152 9.90 17.39 -17.63
C CYS A 152 9.58 15.95 -17.20
N VAL A 153 9.27 15.09 -18.16
CA VAL A 153 8.98 13.67 -17.95
C VAL A 153 10.07 12.84 -18.58
N ILE A 154 10.78 12.07 -17.77
CA ILE A 154 11.83 11.14 -18.21
C ILE A 154 11.35 9.73 -17.86
N VAL A 155 11.20 8.88 -18.87
CA VAL A 155 10.85 7.48 -18.67
C VAL A 155 12.09 6.59 -18.85
N GLU A 156 12.24 5.64 -17.94
CA GLU A 156 13.26 4.58 -17.99
C GLU A 156 12.58 3.29 -18.43
N VAL A 157 12.84 2.87 -19.66
CA VAL A 157 12.23 1.68 -20.24
C VAL A 157 12.88 0.43 -19.65
N ASN A 158 12.05 -0.49 -19.17
CA ASN A 158 12.49 -1.80 -18.67
C ASN A 158 11.68 -2.91 -19.35
N GLU A 159 12.33 -3.77 -20.10
CA GLU A 159 11.70 -4.88 -20.81
C GLU A 159 11.07 -5.93 -19.87
N ASN A 160 11.49 -5.95 -18.60
CA ASN A 160 10.92 -6.82 -17.57
C ASN A 160 9.68 -6.22 -16.90
N MET A 161 9.36 -4.95 -17.18
CA MET A 161 8.16 -4.32 -16.60
C MET A 161 6.90 -4.94 -17.20
N PRO A 162 6.01 -5.54 -16.41
CA PRO A 162 4.79 -6.13 -16.94
C PRO A 162 3.90 -5.04 -17.54
N ARG A 163 3.22 -5.39 -18.62
CA ARG A 163 2.16 -4.56 -19.17
C ARG A 163 0.85 -4.87 -18.45
N CYS A 164 0.42 -3.92 -17.60
CA CYS A 164 -0.76 -4.07 -16.76
C CYS A 164 -1.95 -3.36 -17.39
N LEU A 165 -2.95 -4.14 -17.78
CA LEU A 165 -4.13 -3.64 -18.49
C LEU A 165 -5.12 -3.01 -17.51
N GLY A 166 -5.81 -1.96 -17.92
CA GLY A 166 -6.81 -1.29 -17.09
C GLY A 166 -7.85 -0.53 -17.89
N GLY A 167 -7.44 0.03 -19.03
CA GLY A 167 -8.32 0.73 -19.95
C GLY A 167 -8.36 2.24 -19.75
N PHE A 168 -7.95 2.77 -18.60
CA PHE A 168 -7.78 4.22 -18.38
C PHE A 168 -6.66 4.48 -17.41
N GLU A 169 -5.93 5.59 -17.62
CA GLU A 169 -4.79 6.01 -16.78
C GLU A 169 -3.75 4.90 -16.53
N GLU A 170 -3.56 4.02 -17.51
CA GLU A 170 -2.61 2.89 -17.43
C GLU A 170 -1.26 3.16 -18.08
N GLY A 171 -1.11 4.29 -18.75
CA GLY A 171 0.11 4.60 -19.49
C GLY A 171 0.16 6.06 -19.95
N ILE A 172 1.30 6.42 -20.52
CA ILE A 172 1.56 7.75 -21.08
C ILE A 172 1.94 7.63 -22.56
N HIS A 173 1.37 8.51 -23.40
CA HIS A 173 1.72 8.59 -24.81
C HIS A 173 3.05 9.31 -24.99
N ILE A 174 3.85 8.87 -25.94
CA ILE A 174 5.18 9.40 -26.23
C ILE A 174 5.20 10.92 -26.44
N SER A 175 4.12 11.50 -26.96
CA SER A 175 4.00 12.96 -27.14
C SER A 175 4.08 13.77 -25.84
N LYS A 176 3.87 13.11 -24.69
CA LYS A 176 3.93 13.69 -23.34
C LYS A 176 5.23 13.37 -22.61
N VAL A 177 6.12 12.64 -23.22
CA VAL A 177 7.43 12.26 -22.69
C VAL A 177 8.49 13.16 -23.30
N ASP A 178 9.38 13.71 -22.46
CA ASP A 178 10.45 14.59 -22.91
C ASP A 178 11.71 13.83 -23.27
N MET A 179 12.09 12.86 -22.44
CA MET A 179 13.28 12.04 -22.67
C MET A 179 12.99 10.57 -22.37
N ILE A 180 13.63 9.71 -23.12
CA ILE A 180 13.55 8.24 -22.99
C ILE A 180 14.94 7.71 -22.69
N VAL A 181 15.05 6.91 -21.65
CA VAL A 181 16.28 6.23 -21.26
C VAL A 181 16.03 4.72 -21.31
N GLU A 182 16.87 3.98 -22.00
CA GLU A 182 16.91 2.53 -21.94
C GLU A 182 17.93 2.13 -20.87
N GLY A 183 17.46 1.44 -19.84
CA GLY A 183 18.31 0.94 -18.77
C GLY A 183 18.89 -0.44 -19.10
N ASN A 184 19.39 -1.12 -18.06
CA ASN A 184 19.95 -2.46 -18.19
C ASN A 184 18.90 -3.57 -17.98
N ASN A 185 17.62 -3.25 -18.06
CA ASN A 185 16.50 -4.16 -17.86
C ASN A 185 16.64 -4.98 -16.57
N PRO A 186 16.75 -4.35 -15.40
CA PRO A 186 16.84 -5.08 -14.15
C PRO A 186 15.56 -5.88 -13.91
N ALA A 187 15.68 -6.99 -13.19
CA ALA A 187 14.50 -7.68 -12.68
C ALA A 187 13.65 -6.69 -11.85
N ILE A 188 12.34 -6.83 -11.93
CA ILE A 188 11.43 -6.02 -11.10
C ILE A 188 11.65 -6.39 -9.64
N ASP A 189 11.73 -5.39 -8.78
CA ASP A 189 11.93 -5.59 -7.35
C ASP A 189 10.84 -6.50 -6.77
N GLU A 190 11.27 -7.50 -6.02
CA GLU A 190 10.35 -8.42 -5.38
C GLU A 190 10.11 -8.02 -3.93
N LEU A 191 8.85 -8.02 -3.53
CA LEU A 191 8.48 -7.95 -2.14
C LEU A 191 8.65 -9.35 -1.55
N GLY A 192 9.71 -9.55 -0.78
CA GLY A 192 9.98 -10.81 -0.11
C GLY A 192 8.74 -11.27 0.66
N GLY A 193 8.33 -12.51 0.47
CA GLY A 193 7.09 -13.02 1.04
C GLY A 193 7.19 -13.18 2.54
N GLY A 194 7.23 -12.13 3.30
CA GLY A 194 7.04 -11.98 4.76
C GLY A 194 7.33 -13.17 5.69
N GLY A 195 8.09 -14.15 5.23
CA GLY A 195 8.29 -15.42 5.93
C GLY A 195 7.08 -16.35 5.85
N ALA A 196 7.23 -17.57 6.36
CA ALA A 196 6.12 -18.51 6.54
C ALA A 196 5.09 -17.94 7.53
N ALA A 197 3.79 -18.18 7.27
CA ALA A 197 2.73 -17.79 8.19
C ALA A 197 2.94 -18.45 9.57
N THR A 198 2.92 -17.64 10.63
CA THR A 198 3.03 -18.10 12.00
C THR A 198 1.75 -18.83 12.43
N GLU A 199 1.78 -19.53 13.57
CA GLU A 199 0.55 -20.12 14.14
C GLU A 199 -0.50 -19.06 14.46
N VAL A 200 -0.05 -17.86 14.89
CA VAL A 200 -0.94 -16.71 15.13
C VAL A 200 -1.59 -16.26 13.83
N ASP A 201 -0.79 -16.08 12.77
CA ASP A 201 -1.31 -15.70 11.44
C ASP A 201 -2.38 -16.70 10.95
N GLN A 202 -2.12 -17.99 11.11
CA GLN A 202 -3.04 -19.06 10.70
C GLN A 202 -4.33 -19.06 11.53
N ALA A 203 -4.23 -18.82 12.86
CA ALA A 203 -5.39 -18.73 13.72
C ALA A 203 -6.29 -17.54 13.35
N VAL A 204 -5.70 -16.38 13.12
CA VAL A 204 -6.42 -15.17 12.65
C VAL A 204 -7.06 -15.44 11.29
N ALA A 205 -6.31 -16.01 10.36
CA ALA A 205 -6.80 -16.31 9.01
C ALA A 205 -8.01 -17.25 9.02
N ARG A 206 -8.00 -18.28 9.85
CA ARG A 206 -9.15 -19.19 10.00
C ARG A 206 -10.42 -18.46 10.46
N LEU A 207 -10.29 -17.58 11.46
CA LEU A 207 -11.42 -16.78 11.95
C LEU A 207 -12.02 -15.90 10.85
N ILE A 208 -11.18 -15.31 10.02
CA ILE A 208 -11.61 -14.42 8.93
C ILE A 208 -12.25 -15.21 7.80
N VAL A 209 -11.65 -16.29 7.34
CA VAL A 209 -12.16 -17.10 6.22
C VAL A 209 -13.56 -17.63 6.52
N ASP A 210 -13.85 -18.00 7.77
CA ASP A 210 -15.19 -18.43 8.21
C ASP A 210 -16.26 -17.31 8.04
N GLN A 211 -15.86 -16.06 7.89
CA GLN A 211 -16.74 -14.91 7.69
C GLN A 211 -16.95 -14.53 6.22
N ILE A 212 -16.27 -15.19 5.29
CA ILE A 212 -16.31 -14.84 3.87
C ILE A 212 -17.41 -15.67 3.18
N PRO A 213 -18.47 -15.02 2.64
CA PRO A 213 -19.47 -15.74 1.84
C PRO A 213 -18.97 -15.95 0.40
N ASP A 214 -19.60 -16.91 -0.31
CA ASP A 214 -19.46 -17.02 -1.75
C ASP A 214 -19.80 -15.69 -2.43
N GLY A 215 -19.08 -15.35 -3.48
CA GLY A 215 -19.30 -14.12 -4.22
C GLY A 215 -18.80 -12.84 -3.55
N ALA A 216 -18.18 -12.94 -2.38
CA ALA A 216 -17.59 -11.77 -1.70
C ALA A 216 -16.48 -11.14 -2.54
N CYS A 217 -16.34 -9.82 -2.42
CA CYS A 217 -15.23 -9.07 -3.03
C CYS A 217 -14.17 -8.76 -1.98
N LEU A 218 -12.91 -9.07 -2.28
CA LEU A 218 -11.83 -9.06 -1.31
C LEU A 218 -10.85 -7.91 -1.52
N GLN A 219 -10.39 -7.34 -0.41
CA GLN A 219 -9.18 -6.53 -0.31
C GLN A 219 -8.26 -7.16 0.75
N LEU A 220 -7.01 -7.39 0.40
CA LEU A 220 -5.97 -7.95 1.28
C LEU A 220 -4.79 -6.99 1.40
N GLY A 221 -4.17 -6.97 2.58
CA GLY A 221 -2.85 -6.39 2.78
C GLY A 221 -1.71 -7.37 2.46
N ILE A 222 -0.51 -7.04 2.92
CA ILE A 222 0.71 -7.86 2.78
C ILE A 222 1.07 -8.54 4.10
N GLY A 223 1.82 -9.64 4.01
CA GLY A 223 2.39 -10.34 5.16
C GLY A 223 1.90 -11.77 5.33
N GLY A 224 2.30 -12.39 6.44
CA GLY A 224 2.02 -13.80 6.74
C GLY A 224 0.54 -14.11 6.89
N MET A 225 -0.22 -13.23 7.54
CA MET A 225 -1.66 -13.45 7.74
C MET A 225 -2.46 -13.38 6.42
N PRO A 226 -2.29 -12.38 5.54
CA PRO A 226 -2.91 -12.40 4.22
C PRO A 226 -2.52 -13.62 3.38
N ASN A 227 -1.27 -14.08 3.45
CA ASN A 227 -0.84 -15.31 2.78
C ASN A 227 -1.57 -16.55 3.34
N ALA A 228 -1.75 -16.62 4.65
CA ALA A 228 -2.52 -17.68 5.27
C ALA A 228 -4.00 -17.65 4.85
N VAL A 229 -4.61 -16.47 4.77
CA VAL A 229 -5.96 -16.28 4.23
C VAL A 229 -6.05 -16.82 2.80
N GLY A 230 -5.09 -16.44 1.94
CA GLY A 230 -5.02 -16.92 0.57
C GLY A 230 -4.95 -18.44 0.45
N SER A 231 -4.09 -19.08 1.25
CA SER A 231 -3.95 -20.54 1.28
C SER A 231 -5.24 -21.24 1.73
N LEU A 232 -5.86 -20.73 2.79
CA LEU A 232 -7.12 -21.29 3.29
C LEU A 232 -8.26 -21.16 2.29
N ILE A 233 -8.38 -20.01 1.62
CA ILE A 233 -9.39 -19.82 0.57
C ILE A 233 -9.14 -20.76 -0.60
N ALA A 234 -7.89 -20.92 -1.03
CA ALA A 234 -7.53 -21.81 -2.13
C ALA A 234 -7.93 -23.27 -1.87
N GLU A 235 -7.88 -23.72 -0.61
CA GLU A 235 -8.25 -25.07 -0.18
C GLU A 235 -9.73 -25.20 0.21
N SER A 236 -10.46 -24.09 0.32
CA SER A 236 -11.87 -24.06 0.76
C SER A 236 -12.85 -24.38 -0.37
N ASP A 237 -14.13 -24.50 -0.02
CA ASP A 237 -15.25 -24.62 -0.97
C ASP A 237 -15.77 -23.25 -1.45
N LEU A 238 -15.14 -22.15 -1.06
CA LEU A 238 -15.52 -20.82 -1.51
C LEU A 238 -15.40 -20.69 -3.03
N LYS A 239 -16.32 -19.95 -3.61
CA LYS A 239 -16.41 -19.75 -5.07
C LYS A 239 -16.92 -18.37 -5.44
N ASP A 240 -16.70 -18.02 -6.70
CA ASP A 240 -17.16 -16.79 -7.32
C ASP A 240 -16.72 -15.52 -6.59
N LEU A 241 -15.53 -15.55 -5.96
CA LEU A 241 -14.96 -14.38 -5.30
C LEU A 241 -14.58 -13.30 -6.31
N GLY A 242 -14.62 -12.06 -5.88
CA GLY A 242 -14.12 -10.90 -6.61
C GLY A 242 -12.89 -10.30 -5.93
N VAL A 243 -12.18 -9.46 -6.66
CA VAL A 243 -11.04 -8.68 -6.14
C VAL A 243 -11.23 -7.21 -6.49
N HIS A 244 -11.18 -6.39 -5.47
CA HIS A 244 -11.07 -4.93 -5.58
C HIS A 244 -10.18 -4.47 -4.42
N THR A 245 -8.92 -4.23 -4.72
CA THR A 245 -7.89 -4.06 -3.69
C THR A 245 -6.99 -2.88 -3.99
N GLU A 246 -6.47 -2.24 -2.98
CA GLU A 246 -5.42 -1.24 -3.14
C GLU A 246 -4.18 -1.86 -3.75
N MET A 247 -3.66 -2.87 -3.08
CA MET A 247 -2.46 -3.58 -3.48
C MET A 247 -2.80 -5.01 -3.92
N TYR A 248 -2.42 -5.36 -5.14
CA TYR A 248 -2.49 -6.73 -5.63
C TYR A 248 -1.27 -7.51 -5.12
N VAL A 249 -1.50 -8.62 -4.45
CA VAL A 249 -0.48 -9.40 -3.76
C VAL A 249 -0.48 -10.86 -4.21
N ASP A 250 0.59 -11.60 -3.93
CA ASP A 250 0.75 -13.00 -4.35
C ASP A 250 -0.41 -13.90 -3.92
N ALA A 251 -1.02 -13.64 -2.77
CA ALA A 251 -2.18 -14.41 -2.28
C ALA A 251 -3.32 -14.44 -3.30
N PHE A 252 -3.59 -13.35 -4.00
CA PHE A 252 -4.62 -13.32 -5.05
C PHE A 252 -4.28 -14.21 -6.24
N VAL A 253 -3.01 -14.31 -6.61
CA VAL A 253 -2.58 -15.23 -7.68
C VAL A 253 -2.89 -16.66 -7.30
N ASP A 254 -2.62 -17.05 -6.06
CA ASP A 254 -2.90 -18.41 -5.56
C ASP A 254 -4.39 -18.71 -5.52
N ILE A 255 -5.20 -17.78 -5.04
CA ILE A 255 -6.67 -17.90 -5.03
C ILE A 255 -7.22 -18.02 -6.46
N ALA A 256 -6.71 -17.18 -7.40
CA ALA A 256 -7.12 -17.20 -8.80
C ALA A 256 -6.76 -18.51 -9.48
N LYS A 257 -5.53 -19.01 -9.28
CA LYS A 257 -5.08 -20.30 -9.83
C LYS A 257 -5.85 -21.49 -9.27
N ALA A 258 -6.39 -21.38 -8.05
CA ALA A 258 -7.28 -22.38 -7.46
C ALA A 258 -8.71 -22.32 -8.04
N GLY A 259 -8.99 -21.39 -8.96
CA GLY A 259 -10.30 -21.26 -9.61
C GLY A 259 -11.38 -20.61 -8.73
N LYS A 260 -11.00 -19.91 -7.66
CA LYS A 260 -11.95 -19.33 -6.70
C LYS A 260 -12.39 -17.89 -7.08
N ILE A 261 -11.70 -17.24 -8.01
CA ILE A 261 -11.99 -15.86 -8.42
C ILE A 261 -12.62 -15.87 -9.81
N THR A 262 -13.85 -15.41 -9.91
CA THR A 262 -14.54 -15.16 -11.18
C THR A 262 -14.90 -13.69 -11.36
N GLY A 263 -15.14 -12.95 -10.28
CA GLY A 263 -15.66 -11.58 -10.31
C GLY A 263 -17.11 -11.51 -10.81
N ALA A 264 -17.81 -12.63 -10.90
CA ALA A 264 -19.16 -12.69 -11.48
C ALA A 264 -20.22 -11.90 -10.68
N HIS A 265 -19.99 -11.75 -9.37
CA HIS A 265 -20.91 -11.06 -8.45
C HIS A 265 -20.52 -9.61 -8.17
N LYS A 266 -19.43 -9.11 -8.74
CA LYS A 266 -19.07 -7.69 -8.57
C LYS A 266 -20.14 -6.80 -9.23
N ASN A 267 -20.57 -5.77 -8.52
CA ASN A 267 -21.56 -4.80 -9.02
C ASN A 267 -20.98 -3.89 -10.12
N ILE A 268 -19.64 -3.69 -10.07
CA ILE A 268 -18.87 -2.94 -11.06
C ILE A 268 -17.66 -3.76 -11.47
N ASP A 269 -17.07 -3.45 -12.62
CA ASP A 269 -15.86 -4.13 -13.13
C ASP A 269 -15.99 -5.67 -13.09
N ARG A 270 -17.16 -6.18 -13.49
CA ARG A 270 -17.44 -7.61 -13.46
C ARG A 270 -16.40 -8.39 -14.25
N TYR A 271 -16.03 -9.55 -13.70
CA TYR A 271 -15.02 -10.46 -14.25
C TYR A 271 -13.60 -9.90 -14.25
N ARG A 272 -13.37 -8.79 -13.54
CA ARG A 272 -12.05 -8.17 -13.44
C ARG A 272 -11.59 -8.05 -11.99
N GLN A 273 -10.31 -8.27 -11.79
CA GLN A 273 -9.61 -8.07 -10.52
C GLN A 273 -9.00 -6.66 -10.53
N THR A 274 -9.60 -5.74 -9.79
CA THR A 274 -9.25 -4.32 -9.82
C THR A 274 -8.25 -3.98 -8.70
N TYR A 275 -7.20 -3.22 -9.03
CA TYR A 275 -6.16 -2.83 -8.07
C TYR A 275 -5.53 -1.49 -8.43
N ALA A 276 -4.96 -0.79 -7.44
CA ALA A 276 -4.28 0.49 -7.64
C ALA A 276 -2.79 0.31 -7.96
N PHE A 277 -2.13 -0.62 -7.30
CA PHE A 277 -0.75 -1.00 -7.58
C PHE A 277 -0.50 -2.43 -7.12
N ALA A 278 0.64 -2.98 -7.49
CA ALA A 278 1.00 -4.34 -7.13
C ALA A 278 2.47 -4.47 -6.78
N ALA A 279 2.76 -5.32 -5.83
CA ALA A 279 4.10 -5.80 -5.54
C ALA A 279 4.02 -7.22 -4.97
N GLY A 280 5.00 -8.02 -5.29
CA GLY A 280 5.07 -9.41 -4.86
C GLY A 280 6.29 -10.07 -5.46
N THR A 281 6.17 -11.36 -5.78
CA THR A 281 7.21 -12.12 -6.43
C THR A 281 7.07 -12.07 -7.96
N LYS A 282 8.06 -12.58 -8.67
CA LYS A 282 7.99 -12.71 -10.13
C LYS A 282 6.72 -13.43 -10.62
N LYS A 283 6.21 -14.38 -9.84
CA LYS A 283 4.95 -15.08 -10.12
C LYS A 283 3.79 -14.10 -10.30
N LEU A 284 3.72 -13.08 -9.46
CA LEU A 284 2.68 -12.03 -9.54
C LEU A 284 2.86 -11.17 -10.80
N TYR A 285 4.07 -10.73 -11.09
CA TYR A 285 4.32 -9.89 -12.28
C TYR A 285 4.05 -10.65 -13.59
N ASP A 286 4.40 -11.91 -13.65
CA ASP A 286 4.09 -12.77 -14.79
C ASP A 286 2.57 -12.98 -14.95
N TYR A 287 1.84 -13.09 -13.83
CA TYR A 287 0.39 -13.23 -13.85
C TYR A 287 -0.33 -11.95 -14.32
N LEU A 288 0.17 -10.78 -13.94
CA LEU A 288 -0.43 -9.50 -14.32
C LEU A 288 -0.14 -9.11 -15.79
N ASN A 289 0.96 -9.62 -16.35
CA ASN A 289 1.40 -9.20 -17.69
C ASN A 289 0.39 -9.60 -18.78
N ASP A 290 -0.12 -8.60 -19.51
CA ASP A 290 -1.11 -8.78 -20.57
C ASP A 290 -2.34 -9.61 -20.17
N ASN A 291 -2.75 -9.54 -18.90
CA ASN A 291 -3.85 -10.32 -18.37
C ASN A 291 -5.14 -9.48 -18.32
N PRO A 292 -6.13 -9.76 -19.19
CA PRO A 292 -7.38 -9.01 -19.24
C PRO A 292 -8.30 -9.27 -18.03
N GLU A 293 -8.04 -10.29 -17.23
CA GLU A 293 -8.79 -10.53 -15.99
C GLU A 293 -8.38 -9.55 -14.88
N CYS A 294 -7.25 -8.88 -15.02
CA CYS A 294 -6.74 -7.91 -14.05
C CYS A 294 -6.92 -6.50 -14.59
N MET A 295 -7.34 -5.59 -13.72
CA MET A 295 -7.63 -4.20 -14.06
C MET A 295 -6.84 -3.26 -13.18
N SER A 296 -5.74 -2.73 -13.72
CA SER A 296 -4.99 -1.63 -13.13
C SER A 296 -5.82 -0.34 -13.22
N ALA A 297 -5.96 0.39 -12.13
CA ALA A 297 -6.78 1.59 -12.08
C ALA A 297 -6.17 2.65 -11.15
N PRO A 298 -6.49 3.95 -11.35
CA PRO A 298 -5.98 4.99 -10.45
C PRO A 298 -6.54 4.84 -9.04
N VAL A 299 -5.77 5.28 -8.05
CA VAL A 299 -6.08 5.07 -6.64
C VAL A 299 -7.30 5.84 -6.15
N ASP A 300 -7.63 6.97 -6.76
CA ASP A 300 -8.85 7.72 -6.47
C ASP A 300 -10.13 7.02 -6.97
N TYR A 301 -9.98 6.01 -7.83
CA TYR A 301 -11.04 5.09 -8.19
C TYR A 301 -11.09 3.87 -7.26
N THR A 302 -9.98 3.13 -7.14
CA THR A 302 -9.95 1.88 -6.36
C THR A 302 -10.23 2.11 -4.87
N ASN A 303 -9.70 3.19 -4.31
CA ASN A 303 -9.80 3.52 -2.89
C ASN A 303 -10.96 4.49 -2.57
N SER A 304 -11.73 4.91 -3.57
CA SER A 304 -12.93 5.72 -3.32
C SER A 304 -13.91 4.98 -2.42
N ILE A 305 -14.30 5.58 -1.32
CA ILE A 305 -15.30 5.03 -0.40
C ILE A 305 -16.61 4.75 -1.14
N ALA A 306 -17.02 5.65 -2.05
CA ALA A 306 -18.20 5.46 -2.88
C ALA A 306 -18.08 4.22 -3.79
N THR A 307 -16.92 4.02 -4.42
CA THR A 307 -16.65 2.85 -5.26
C THR A 307 -16.66 1.56 -4.46
N ILE A 308 -15.93 1.52 -3.35
CA ILE A 308 -15.85 0.33 -2.47
C ILE A 308 -17.24 -0.04 -1.95
N SER A 309 -17.98 0.94 -1.43
CA SER A 309 -19.31 0.71 -0.84
C SER A 309 -20.37 0.29 -1.86
N SER A 310 -20.16 0.56 -3.15
CA SER A 310 -21.05 0.12 -4.24
C SER A 310 -20.97 -1.38 -4.55
N ILE A 311 -19.94 -2.05 -4.02
CA ILE A 311 -19.72 -3.49 -4.23
C ILE A 311 -20.28 -4.26 -3.02
N ASP A 312 -21.27 -5.10 -3.25
CA ASP A 312 -21.90 -5.90 -2.20
C ASP A 312 -20.93 -6.93 -1.62
N ASN A 313 -21.11 -7.29 -0.35
CA ASN A 313 -20.30 -8.27 0.39
C ASN A 313 -18.79 -7.97 0.30
N PHE A 314 -18.43 -6.72 0.47
CA PHE A 314 -17.03 -6.30 0.45
C PHE A 314 -16.33 -6.71 1.75
N ILE A 315 -15.28 -7.49 1.65
CA ILE A 315 -14.46 -7.95 2.79
C ILE A 315 -13.09 -7.27 2.70
N SER A 316 -12.86 -6.35 3.63
CA SER A 316 -11.58 -5.64 3.77
C SER A 316 -10.78 -6.26 4.92
N ILE A 317 -9.52 -6.60 4.66
CA ILE A 317 -8.62 -7.24 5.62
C ILE A 317 -7.32 -6.45 5.70
N ASN A 318 -7.07 -5.83 6.86
CA ASN A 318 -5.91 -5.00 7.12
C ASN A 318 -5.27 -5.36 8.45
N ASN A 319 -4.03 -4.89 8.67
CA ASN A 319 -3.28 -5.08 9.89
C ASN A 319 -3.20 -3.79 10.70
N ALA A 320 -3.03 -3.92 12.02
CA ALA A 320 -2.73 -2.83 12.93
C ALA A 320 -1.43 -3.08 13.69
N VAL A 321 -0.86 -1.99 14.23
CA VAL A 321 0.23 -2.04 15.19
C VAL A 321 -0.34 -2.24 16.60
N ASP A 322 -1.23 -1.33 17.02
CA ASP A 322 -1.86 -1.35 18.33
C ASP A 322 -3.34 -0.94 18.23
N VAL A 323 -4.14 -1.42 19.16
CA VAL A 323 -5.55 -1.04 19.35
C VAL A 323 -5.77 -0.75 20.84
N ASP A 324 -6.51 0.31 21.18
CA ASP A 324 -6.84 0.57 22.57
C ASP A 324 -8.28 0.16 22.95
N LEU A 325 -8.58 0.19 24.25
CA LEU A 325 -9.89 -0.22 24.78
C LEU A 325 -11.06 0.65 24.31
N TYR A 326 -10.79 1.82 23.75
CA TYR A 326 -11.80 2.69 23.15
C TYR A 326 -12.11 2.31 21.69
N GLY A 327 -11.27 1.44 21.09
CA GLY A 327 -11.38 1.06 19.70
C GLY A 327 -10.61 1.96 18.73
N GLN A 328 -9.67 2.77 19.22
CA GLN A 328 -8.76 3.51 18.37
C GLN A 328 -7.69 2.58 17.82
N ILE A 329 -7.40 2.69 16.52
CA ILE A 329 -6.48 1.82 15.80
C ILE A 329 -5.29 2.64 15.31
N SER A 330 -4.07 2.22 15.66
CA SER A 330 -2.84 2.70 15.06
C SER A 330 -2.25 1.63 14.15
N ALA A 331 -2.04 1.98 12.89
CA ALA A 331 -1.37 1.14 11.90
C ALA A 331 -0.10 1.81 11.32
N GLU A 332 0.24 3.02 11.80
CA GLU A 332 1.28 3.86 11.24
C GLU A 332 2.48 4.05 12.16
N SER A 333 2.25 4.03 13.46
CA SER A 333 3.27 4.37 14.44
C SER A 333 3.15 3.56 15.72
N SER A 334 4.21 3.57 16.52
CA SER A 334 4.19 3.17 17.92
C SER A 334 4.84 4.29 18.73
N GLY A 335 4.02 5.00 19.52
CA GLY A 335 4.43 6.28 20.07
C GLY A 335 4.80 7.25 18.94
N ILE A 336 5.89 7.98 19.13
CA ILE A 336 6.40 8.94 18.13
C ILE A 336 7.17 8.26 16.98
N ARG A 337 7.38 6.94 17.05
CA ARG A 337 8.14 6.20 16.05
C ARG A 337 7.26 5.89 14.86
N GLN A 338 7.57 6.48 13.71
CA GLN A 338 6.92 6.15 12.43
C GLN A 338 7.29 4.73 12.00
N ILE A 339 6.30 3.91 11.65
CA ILE A 339 6.49 2.52 11.20
C ILE A 339 6.15 2.38 9.72
N SER A 340 5.02 2.93 9.29
CA SER A 340 4.53 2.80 7.91
C SER A 340 3.86 4.08 7.44
N GLY A 341 2.66 4.03 6.97
CA GLY A 341 1.80 5.14 6.59
C GLY A 341 0.35 4.72 6.68
N ALA A 342 -0.56 5.66 6.54
CA ALA A 342 -1.99 5.39 6.55
C ALA A 342 -2.40 4.52 5.34
N GLY A 343 -1.79 4.75 4.18
CA GLY A 343 -2.22 4.11 2.95
C GLY A 343 -3.71 4.32 2.72
N GLY A 344 -4.39 3.31 2.23
CA GLY A 344 -5.84 3.30 2.03
C GLY A 344 -6.62 2.58 3.12
N GLN A 345 -6.03 2.29 4.27
CA GLN A 345 -6.71 1.49 5.30
C GLN A 345 -8.04 2.12 5.71
N LEU A 346 -8.07 3.41 6.00
CA LEU A 346 -9.31 4.10 6.38
C LEU A 346 -10.34 4.08 5.25
N ASP A 347 -9.90 4.22 4.00
CA ASP A 347 -10.78 4.14 2.82
C ASP A 347 -11.52 2.80 2.79
N PHE A 348 -10.80 1.70 2.96
CA PHE A 348 -11.36 0.35 2.93
C PHE A 348 -12.15 0.00 4.17
N VAL A 349 -11.73 0.47 5.35
CA VAL A 349 -12.49 0.30 6.60
C VAL A 349 -13.87 0.96 6.46
N MET A 350 -13.92 2.18 5.98
CA MET A 350 -15.19 2.90 5.78
C MET A 350 -16.01 2.31 4.64
N GLY A 351 -15.38 2.06 3.49
CA GLY A 351 -16.07 1.55 2.31
C GLY A 351 -16.65 0.15 2.51
N ALA A 352 -15.91 -0.74 3.14
CA ALA A 352 -16.39 -2.09 3.44
C ALA A 352 -17.56 -2.09 4.43
N TYR A 353 -17.51 -1.24 5.46
CA TYR A 353 -18.63 -1.13 6.38
C TYR A 353 -19.91 -0.61 5.70
N LEU A 354 -19.79 0.35 4.80
CA LEU A 354 -20.93 0.91 4.06
C LEU A 354 -21.44 -0.02 2.94
N SER A 355 -20.66 -1.00 2.53
CA SER A 355 -21.07 -2.01 1.56
C SER A 355 -22.21 -2.86 2.13
N LYS A 356 -23.21 -3.17 1.29
CA LYS A 356 -24.29 -4.09 1.68
C LYS A 356 -23.72 -5.48 1.97
N GLY A 357 -23.82 -5.92 3.21
CA GLY A 357 -23.23 -7.19 3.67
C GLY A 357 -21.71 -7.15 3.88
N GLY A 358 -21.10 -5.96 3.71
CA GLY A 358 -19.66 -5.78 3.83
C GLY A 358 -19.16 -5.79 5.28
N LYS A 359 -17.90 -6.12 5.44
CA LYS A 359 -17.21 -6.17 6.73
C LYS A 359 -15.76 -5.72 6.60
N SER A 360 -15.32 -4.91 7.55
CA SER A 360 -13.92 -4.55 7.72
C SER A 360 -13.32 -5.32 8.88
N PHE A 361 -12.22 -6.03 8.61
CA PHE A 361 -11.43 -6.72 9.62
C PHE A 361 -10.07 -6.03 9.75
N VAL A 362 -9.76 -5.60 10.97
CA VAL A 362 -8.42 -5.11 11.32
C VAL A 362 -7.79 -6.12 12.27
N CYS A 363 -6.66 -6.66 11.86
CA CYS A 363 -6.04 -7.82 12.46
C CYS A 363 -4.72 -7.44 13.13
N LEU A 364 -4.43 -8.08 14.24
CA LEU A 364 -3.12 -7.99 14.90
C LEU A 364 -2.88 -9.23 15.74
N SER A 365 -1.60 -9.55 15.97
CA SER A 365 -1.21 -10.46 17.05
C SER A 365 -1.57 -9.81 18.38
N SER A 366 -2.08 -10.57 19.34
CA SER A 366 -2.43 -10.03 20.66
C SER A 366 -1.23 -9.50 21.45
N THR A 367 -0.03 -9.97 21.11
CA THR A 367 1.22 -9.59 21.79
C THR A 367 2.34 -9.28 20.80
N PHE A 368 3.33 -8.60 21.32
CA PHE A 368 4.61 -8.34 20.68
C PHE A 368 5.73 -8.68 21.66
N THR A 369 6.75 -9.40 21.20
CA THR A 369 7.96 -9.72 21.98
C THR A 369 9.14 -8.97 21.39
N ASN A 370 9.81 -8.15 22.21
CA ASN A 370 10.96 -7.37 21.79
C ASN A 370 12.25 -8.23 21.72
N LYS A 371 13.36 -7.63 21.28
CA LYS A 371 14.65 -8.30 21.15
C LYS A 371 15.24 -8.77 22.50
N LYS A 372 14.75 -8.24 23.64
CA LYS A 372 15.16 -8.65 24.99
C LYS A 372 14.32 -9.80 25.54
N GLY A 373 13.32 -10.28 24.76
CA GLY A 373 12.41 -11.35 25.18
C GLY A 373 11.24 -10.86 26.05
N GLU A 374 11.06 -9.55 26.18
CA GLU A 374 9.94 -8.98 26.94
C GLU A 374 8.68 -8.96 26.05
N THR A 375 7.56 -9.44 26.59
CA THR A 375 6.27 -9.53 25.88
C THR A 375 5.32 -8.44 26.35
N PHE A 376 4.71 -7.77 25.39
CA PHE A 376 3.78 -6.67 25.60
C PHE A 376 2.45 -6.97 24.91
N SER A 377 1.34 -6.50 25.49
CA SER A 377 0.03 -6.53 24.83
C SER A 377 -0.04 -5.51 23.68
N ARG A 378 -0.67 -5.91 22.58
CA ARG A 378 -1.04 -4.97 21.50
C ARG A 378 -2.46 -4.43 21.65
N ILE A 379 -3.25 -5.02 22.55
CA ILE A 379 -4.48 -4.41 23.06
C ILE A 379 -4.07 -3.59 24.27
N LEU A 380 -4.23 -2.27 24.18
CA LEU A 380 -3.71 -1.31 25.16
C LEU A 380 -4.88 -0.62 25.88
N PRO A 381 -4.70 -0.15 27.13
CA PRO A 381 -5.70 0.69 27.79
C PRO A 381 -5.94 1.99 27.03
N THR A 382 -4.86 2.64 26.60
CA THR A 382 -4.82 3.78 25.67
C THR A 382 -3.64 3.59 24.73
N LEU A 383 -3.73 4.14 23.53
CA LEU A 383 -2.57 4.15 22.63
C LEU A 383 -1.36 4.82 23.31
N HIS A 384 -0.16 4.39 22.95
CA HIS A 384 1.05 5.03 23.47
C HIS A 384 1.07 6.53 23.16
N ASN A 385 1.63 7.32 24.07
CA ASN A 385 1.75 8.76 23.87
C ASN A 385 2.49 9.08 22.54
N GLY A 386 1.86 9.90 21.70
CA GLY A 386 2.37 10.26 20.38
C GLY A 386 2.01 9.29 19.25
N SER A 387 1.33 8.17 19.55
CA SER A 387 0.82 7.29 18.49
C SER A 387 -0.24 7.97 17.65
N VAL A 388 -0.18 7.72 16.35
CA VAL A 388 -1.15 8.24 15.39
C VAL A 388 -2.36 7.32 15.34
N VAL A 389 -3.56 7.91 15.34
CA VAL A 389 -4.81 7.19 15.10
C VAL A 389 -5.01 7.07 13.60
N THR A 390 -4.86 5.88 13.04
CA THR A 390 -5.11 5.60 11.63
C THR A 390 -6.59 5.47 11.36
N ASP A 391 -7.29 4.65 12.14
CA ASP A 391 -8.74 4.49 12.07
C ASP A 391 -9.35 4.98 13.37
N THR A 392 -10.24 5.95 13.29
CA THR A 392 -10.93 6.46 14.47
C THR A 392 -11.84 5.41 15.08
N ARG A 393 -12.09 5.50 16.38
CA ARG A 393 -12.97 4.56 17.10
C ARG A 393 -14.40 4.49 16.56
N SER A 394 -14.86 5.55 15.91
CA SER A 394 -16.18 5.58 15.26
C SER A 394 -16.21 4.84 13.93
N ASN A 395 -15.07 4.62 13.29
CA ASN A 395 -14.94 3.88 12.04
C ASN A 395 -14.59 2.40 12.24
N ALA A 396 -13.97 2.02 13.35
CA ALA A 396 -13.60 0.64 13.62
C ALA A 396 -14.81 -0.30 13.59
N HIS A 397 -14.68 -1.43 12.90
CA HIS A 397 -15.73 -2.45 12.78
C HIS A 397 -15.34 -3.71 13.53
N TYR A 398 -14.62 -4.64 12.90
CA TYR A 398 -14.11 -5.84 13.55
C TYR A 398 -12.62 -5.73 13.85
N ILE A 399 -12.24 -6.06 15.08
CA ILE A 399 -10.85 -6.28 15.49
C ILE A 399 -10.65 -7.77 15.69
N VAL A 400 -9.57 -8.32 15.15
CA VAL A 400 -9.31 -9.77 15.18
C VAL A 400 -7.90 -10.03 15.73
N THR A 401 -7.83 -10.89 16.72
CA THR A 401 -6.58 -11.50 17.21
C THR A 401 -6.68 -13.02 17.12
N GLU A 402 -5.61 -13.73 17.46
CA GLU A 402 -5.64 -15.21 17.59
C GLU A 402 -6.64 -15.72 18.62
N TYR A 403 -7.16 -14.87 19.51
CA TYR A 403 -8.13 -15.20 20.53
C TYR A 403 -9.59 -14.95 20.14
N GLY A 404 -9.85 -14.33 19.01
CA GLY A 404 -11.20 -14.11 18.52
C GLY A 404 -11.42 -12.78 17.81
N MET A 405 -12.70 -12.42 17.69
CA MET A 405 -13.17 -11.18 17.03
C MET A 405 -13.96 -10.30 17.99
N ALA A 406 -13.75 -9.00 17.89
CA ALA A 406 -14.54 -7.98 18.57
C ALA A 406 -15.24 -7.10 17.54
N ASN A 407 -16.57 -7.15 17.50
CA ASN A 407 -17.37 -6.20 16.72
C ASN A 407 -17.63 -4.95 17.54
N LEU A 408 -17.12 -3.79 17.10
CA LEU A 408 -17.19 -2.54 17.86
C LEU A 408 -18.33 -1.62 17.45
N LYS A 409 -18.99 -1.87 16.32
CA LYS A 409 -20.09 -0.99 15.86
C LYS A 409 -21.30 -1.05 16.78
N GLY A 410 -21.82 0.12 17.12
CA GLY A 410 -23.00 0.24 17.99
C GLY A 410 -22.75 -0.02 19.47
N LYS A 411 -21.49 -0.25 19.87
CA LYS A 411 -21.14 -0.57 21.25
C LYS A 411 -20.63 0.66 22.01
N SER A 412 -21.08 0.78 23.24
CA SER A 412 -20.59 1.79 24.18
C SER A 412 -19.17 1.47 24.65
N THR A 413 -18.54 2.38 25.38
CA THR A 413 -17.16 2.21 25.82
C THR A 413 -16.96 1.00 26.72
N TRP A 414 -17.93 0.66 27.61
CA TRP A 414 -17.78 -0.53 28.43
C TRP A 414 -17.93 -1.83 27.63
N GLU A 415 -18.84 -1.87 26.66
CA GLU A 415 -19.01 -3.03 25.76
C GLU A 415 -17.78 -3.24 24.88
N ARG A 416 -17.16 -2.15 24.42
CA ARG A 416 -15.91 -2.21 23.66
C ARG A 416 -14.76 -2.72 24.51
N ALA A 417 -14.60 -2.22 25.73
CA ALA A 417 -13.56 -2.65 26.65
C ALA A 417 -13.71 -4.17 26.93
N GLU A 418 -14.92 -4.65 27.21
CA GLU A 418 -15.19 -6.07 27.45
C GLU A 418 -14.83 -6.92 26.20
N ALA A 419 -15.31 -6.51 25.02
CA ALA A 419 -15.05 -7.24 23.77
C ALA A 419 -13.56 -7.32 23.43
N LEU A 420 -12.82 -6.20 23.61
CA LEU A 420 -11.39 -6.14 23.32
C LEU A 420 -10.54 -6.88 24.35
N ILE A 421 -10.91 -6.85 25.63
CA ILE A 421 -10.24 -7.61 26.68
C ILE A 421 -10.40 -9.11 26.42
N ASN A 422 -11.57 -9.56 25.94
CA ASN A 422 -11.83 -10.97 25.62
C ASN A 422 -10.95 -11.50 24.47
N ILE A 423 -10.43 -10.65 23.60
CA ILE A 423 -9.51 -11.01 22.53
C ILE A 423 -8.06 -10.64 22.80
N ALA A 424 -7.76 -10.05 23.96
CA ALA A 424 -6.40 -9.83 24.43
C ALA A 424 -5.76 -11.16 24.89
N HIS A 425 -4.43 -11.17 24.92
CA HIS A 425 -3.71 -12.33 25.49
C HIS A 425 -4.13 -12.52 26.97
N PRO A 426 -4.39 -13.75 27.43
CA PRO A 426 -4.87 -14.02 28.77
C PRO A 426 -4.05 -13.39 29.90
N ASP A 427 -2.72 -13.37 29.75
CA ASP A 427 -1.80 -12.81 30.77
C ASP A 427 -1.97 -11.32 31.04
N PHE A 428 -2.62 -10.59 30.11
CA PHE A 428 -2.83 -9.14 30.20
C PHE A 428 -4.25 -8.74 30.58
N ARG A 429 -5.20 -9.68 30.58
CA ARG A 429 -6.62 -9.35 30.76
C ARG A 429 -6.93 -8.74 32.13
N ASP A 430 -6.36 -9.28 33.20
CA ASP A 430 -6.60 -8.77 34.56
C ASP A 430 -6.11 -7.32 34.70
N GLN A 431 -4.95 -7.00 34.14
CA GLN A 431 -4.44 -5.62 34.16
C GLN A 431 -5.29 -4.69 33.32
N LEU A 432 -5.73 -5.14 32.13
CA LEU A 432 -6.60 -4.35 31.26
C LEU A 432 -7.96 -4.05 31.92
N ILE A 433 -8.50 -4.98 32.72
CA ILE A 433 -9.72 -4.74 33.51
C ILE A 433 -9.49 -3.62 34.53
N LYS A 434 -8.38 -3.67 35.27
CA LYS A 434 -8.02 -2.62 36.22
C LYS A 434 -7.85 -1.25 35.57
N ASP A 435 -7.22 -1.24 34.39
CA ASP A 435 -7.05 -0.02 33.59
C ASP A 435 -8.40 0.53 33.12
N ALA A 436 -9.30 -0.35 32.68
CA ALA A 436 -10.67 0.03 32.28
C ALA A 436 -11.51 0.55 33.46
N GLU A 437 -11.34 -0.02 34.65
CA GLU A 437 -11.95 0.49 35.88
C GLU A 437 -11.44 1.91 36.21
N THR A 438 -10.15 2.12 36.13
CA THR A 438 -9.51 3.42 36.36
C THR A 438 -9.99 4.47 35.34
N ALA A 439 -10.19 4.07 34.10
CA ALA A 439 -10.69 4.92 33.02
C ALA A 439 -12.22 5.12 33.03
N HIS A 440 -12.93 4.51 33.99
CA HIS A 440 -14.39 4.53 34.10
C HIS A 440 -15.14 3.99 32.87
N ILE A 441 -14.54 3.02 32.18
CA ILE A 441 -15.13 2.30 31.03
C ILE A 441 -15.37 0.82 31.33
N TRP A 442 -15.20 0.40 32.58
CA TRP A 442 -15.58 -0.94 33.04
C TRP A 442 -16.85 -0.89 33.86
N ARG A 443 -17.85 -1.65 33.47
CA ARG A 443 -19.15 -1.66 34.16
C ARG A 443 -19.02 -2.38 35.51
N ARG A 444 -19.50 -1.80 36.59
CA ARG A 444 -19.42 -2.40 37.93
C ARG A 444 -20.06 -3.77 38.05
N SER A 445 -21.07 -4.06 37.21
CA SER A 445 -21.73 -5.36 37.17
C SER A 445 -21.02 -6.39 36.26
N ASN A 446 -19.96 -6.04 35.59
CA ASN A 446 -19.13 -6.97 34.85
C ASN A 446 -18.44 -7.91 35.86
N LYS A 447 -18.45 -9.19 35.55
CA LYS A 447 -17.85 -10.22 36.40
C LYS A 447 -16.64 -10.84 35.75
#